data_dceb67fe85a0aa0d76c922729b7cee48
#
_entry.id   dceb67fe85a0aa0d76c922729b7cee48
#
_cell.length_a   1.000
_cell.length_b   1.000
_cell.length_c   1.000
_cell.angle_alpha   90.00
_cell.angle_beta   90.00
_cell.angle_gamma   90.00
#
_symmetry.space_group_name_H-M   'P 1'
#
loop_
_entity.id
_entity.type
_entity.pdbx_description
1 polymer ?
#
loop_
_entity_poly.entity_id
_entity_poly.type
_entity_poly.pdbx_seq_one_letter_code
_entity_poly.pdbx_strand_id
1 'polypeptide(L)'
;MRHMIMIVAVVGVLAAPSGAAAALPEPAEFPTTDAVGKWMATYHAHPNPARLPAVVRALSALGAFKEPESAGVYVGFIAGVLGANPTKAEDLIGKIVPAITPVDQWVVVRATAYSGHHSWQRWLRRFREQMPTRQAMVDKYLDGRLQTLDEIPLERTEPGFWDKVKGNFMTASAAKPIGLTFDRSPELLDTLWGYYFATHSEQQIKRIITLLPWANERDSVDKLTVGNMAKYTLASNAARDAELLAMVKGDVKSEPKKISSVLNEVIDAAESVETTRLRKDALAAIEELKRKGPGSKRDVSTWGMIGQGALALGCIAAAAVGQVEIGIPCVIGGAASGMALTYWNNQ
;
A
#
# COMPACT_ATOMS: atom_id res chain seq x y z
N MET A 1 -48.31 45.71 76.23
CA MET A 1 -48.20 44.46 75.46
C MET A 1 -47.64 44.76 74.06
N ARG A 2 -46.32 44.50 73.86
CA ARG A 2 -45.65 44.78 72.57
C ARG A 2 -45.50 43.45 71.81
N HIS A 3 -46.11 43.36 70.67
CA HIS A 3 -46.00 42.18 69.80
C HIS A 3 -44.75 42.41 68.93
N MET A 4 -43.79 41.53 69.09
CA MET A 4 -42.55 41.48 68.29
C MET A 4 -42.82 40.51 67.13
N ILE A 5 -42.84 41.08 65.92
CA ILE A 5 -42.99 40.28 64.70
C ILE A 5 -41.58 39.90 64.27
N MET A 6 -41.37 38.57 64.21
CA MET A 6 -40.10 37.94 63.77
C MET A 6 -40.22 37.68 62.25
N ILE A 7 -39.43 38.41 61.48
CA ILE A 7 -39.32 38.20 60.03
C ILE A 7 -38.23 37.17 59.79
N VAL A 8 -38.63 35.98 59.27
CA VAL A 8 -37.72 34.93 58.84
C VAL A 8 -37.36 35.18 57.36
N ALA A 9 -36.12 35.56 57.06
CA ALA A 9 -35.61 35.72 55.70
C ALA A 9 -35.16 34.33 55.19
N VAL A 10 -35.87 33.78 54.20
CA VAL A 10 -35.46 32.56 53.46
C VAL A 10 -34.50 33.00 52.37
N VAL A 11 -33.21 32.64 52.55
CA VAL A 11 -32.17 32.80 51.54
C VAL A 11 -32.25 31.62 50.62
N GLY A 12 -32.85 31.78 49.44
CA GLY A 12 -32.84 30.79 48.37
C GLY A 12 -31.46 30.74 47.68
N VAL A 13 -30.73 29.65 47.84
CA VAL A 13 -29.49 29.38 47.11
C VAL A 13 -29.90 28.87 45.72
N LEU A 14 -29.78 29.72 44.71
CA LEU A 14 -29.88 29.33 43.29
C LEU A 14 -28.57 28.57 42.94
N ALA A 15 -28.65 27.24 42.88
CA ALA A 15 -27.63 26.42 42.26
C ALA A 15 -27.66 26.62 40.75
N ALA A 16 -26.67 27.32 40.20
CA ALA A 16 -26.45 27.41 38.79
C ALA A 16 -26.02 26.00 38.26
N PRO A 17 -26.63 25.49 37.14
CA PRO A 17 -26.16 24.25 36.53
C PRO A 17 -24.74 24.51 36.02
N SER A 18 -23.76 23.75 36.56
CA SER A 18 -22.41 23.68 36.00
C SER A 18 -22.53 23.11 34.58
N GLY A 19 -22.51 23.98 33.59
CA GLY A 19 -22.40 23.58 32.19
C GLY A 19 -21.10 22.79 32.05
N ALA A 20 -21.21 21.49 31.81
CA ALA A 20 -20.08 20.70 31.37
C ALA A 20 -19.55 21.37 30.08
N ALA A 21 -18.42 22.06 30.20
CA ALA A 21 -17.69 22.51 29.03
C ALA A 21 -17.39 21.27 28.19
N ALA A 22 -18.01 21.16 27.02
CA ALA A 22 -17.69 20.12 26.07
C ALA A 22 -16.18 20.25 25.80
N ALA A 23 -15.41 19.26 26.24
CA ALA A 23 -13.99 19.19 25.96
C ALA A 23 -13.85 19.29 24.44
N LEU A 24 -13.08 20.29 23.97
CA LEU A 24 -12.73 20.36 22.57
C LEU A 24 -12.12 19.01 22.18
N PRO A 25 -12.53 18.43 21.03
CA PRO A 25 -11.96 17.17 20.61
C PRO A 25 -10.45 17.35 20.50
N GLU A 26 -9.69 16.45 21.15
CA GLU A 26 -8.23 16.44 21.04
C GLU A 26 -7.86 16.45 19.54
N PRO A 27 -6.90 17.29 19.11
CA PRO A 27 -6.46 17.30 17.74
C PRO A 27 -6.08 15.87 17.31
N ALA A 28 -6.62 15.42 16.19
CA ALA A 28 -6.35 14.09 15.67
C ALA A 28 -4.83 13.90 15.51
N GLU A 29 -4.29 12.84 16.07
CA GLU A 29 -2.85 12.54 16.04
C GLU A 29 -2.31 12.48 14.58
N PHE A 30 -3.15 12.08 13.63
CA PHE A 30 -2.85 12.01 12.21
C PHE A 30 -3.96 12.75 11.41
N PRO A 31 -3.86 14.07 11.25
CA PRO A 31 -4.92 14.87 10.61
C PRO A 31 -4.97 14.72 9.09
N THR A 32 -3.90 14.21 8.46
CA THR A 32 -3.79 14.04 7.00
C THR A 32 -3.07 12.75 6.64
N THR A 33 -3.27 12.27 5.42
CA THR A 33 -2.51 11.14 4.86
C THR A 33 -1.02 11.45 4.76
N ASP A 34 -0.65 12.71 4.55
CA ASP A 34 0.74 13.17 4.56
C ASP A 34 1.41 12.99 5.94
N ALA A 35 0.69 13.33 7.02
CA ALA A 35 1.19 13.10 8.38
C ALA A 35 1.41 11.61 8.67
N VAL A 36 0.49 10.75 8.19
CA VAL A 36 0.66 9.29 8.26
C VAL A 36 1.89 8.87 7.47
N GLY A 37 2.03 9.38 6.25
CA GLY A 37 3.15 9.07 5.38
C GLY A 37 4.50 9.43 6.00
N LYS A 38 4.64 10.61 6.58
CA LYS A 38 5.85 11.02 7.30
C LYS A 38 6.19 10.09 8.45
N TRP A 39 5.20 9.67 9.21
CA TRP A 39 5.40 8.70 10.28
C TRP A 39 5.83 7.33 9.75
N MET A 40 5.21 6.83 8.67
CA MET A 40 5.60 5.57 8.05
C MET A 40 7.06 5.60 7.55
N ALA A 41 7.48 6.69 6.90
CA ALA A 41 8.82 6.84 6.35
C ALA A 41 9.93 6.80 7.43
N THR A 42 9.62 7.18 8.67
CA THR A 42 10.58 7.20 9.79
C THR A 42 10.38 6.07 10.78
N TYR A 43 9.39 5.19 10.54
CA TYR A 43 8.98 4.17 11.50
C TYR A 43 10.11 3.21 11.86
N HIS A 44 10.90 2.75 10.88
CA HIS A 44 11.99 1.79 11.12
C HIS A 44 13.04 2.33 12.08
N ALA A 45 13.33 3.64 12.02
CA ALA A 45 14.29 4.29 12.92
C ALA A 45 13.75 4.42 14.36
N HIS A 46 12.43 4.55 14.50
CA HIS A 46 11.76 4.73 15.78
C HIS A 46 10.48 3.87 15.88
N PRO A 47 10.59 2.53 15.91
CA PRO A 47 9.44 1.63 15.87
C PRO A 47 8.51 1.84 17.06
N ASN A 48 7.27 2.20 16.78
CA ASN A 48 6.21 2.31 17.79
C ASN A 48 4.93 1.62 17.31
N PRO A 49 4.85 0.28 17.42
CA PRO A 49 3.68 -0.47 16.96
C PRO A 49 2.40 -0.11 17.72
N ALA A 50 2.50 0.44 18.95
CA ALA A 50 1.33 0.83 19.72
C ALA A 50 0.53 1.98 19.08
N ARG A 51 1.14 2.77 18.18
CA ARG A 51 0.45 3.82 17.41
C ARG A 51 -0.31 3.28 16.19
N LEU A 52 -0.07 2.04 15.77
CA LEU A 52 -0.70 1.48 14.57
C LEU A 52 -2.23 1.57 14.58
N PRO A 53 -2.95 1.25 15.68
CA PRO A 53 -4.41 1.41 15.70
C PRO A 53 -4.88 2.85 15.44
N ALA A 54 -4.18 3.86 15.96
CA ALA A 54 -4.49 5.26 15.72
C ALA A 54 -4.28 5.65 14.25
N VAL A 55 -3.19 5.18 13.65
CA VAL A 55 -2.89 5.36 12.22
C VAL A 55 -3.97 4.74 11.33
N VAL A 56 -4.33 3.48 11.57
CA VAL A 56 -5.32 2.77 10.74
C VAL A 56 -6.70 3.41 10.87
N ARG A 57 -7.08 3.86 12.08
CA ARG A 57 -8.31 4.63 12.31
C ARG A 57 -8.29 5.96 11.54
N ALA A 58 -7.18 6.69 11.57
CA ALA A 58 -7.04 7.94 10.83
C ALA A 58 -7.16 7.71 9.31
N LEU A 59 -6.48 6.70 8.76
CA LEU A 59 -6.56 6.33 7.34
C LEU A 59 -8.00 5.98 6.93
N SER A 60 -8.73 5.20 7.76
CA SER A 60 -10.14 4.89 7.51
C SER A 60 -11.00 6.17 7.51
N ALA A 61 -10.83 7.05 8.50
CA ALA A 61 -11.55 8.33 8.59
C ALA A 61 -11.25 9.26 7.40
N LEU A 62 -10.00 9.27 6.91
CA LEU A 62 -9.56 10.04 5.75
C LEU A 62 -10.01 9.40 4.41
N GLY A 63 -10.60 8.19 4.44
CA GLY A 63 -11.07 7.49 3.25
C GLY A 63 -9.95 6.86 2.41
N ALA A 64 -8.77 6.64 2.99
CA ALA A 64 -7.61 6.08 2.30
C ALA A 64 -7.80 4.62 1.83
N PHE A 65 -8.85 3.94 2.31
CA PHE A 65 -9.17 2.56 1.98
C PHE A 65 -10.34 2.40 1.01
N LYS A 66 -10.91 3.52 0.51
CA LYS A 66 -12.04 3.48 -0.42
C LYS A 66 -11.68 2.82 -1.75
N GLU A 67 -10.47 3.10 -2.23
CA GLU A 67 -9.93 2.54 -3.47
C GLU A 67 -8.88 1.50 -3.13
N PRO A 68 -9.18 0.19 -3.21
CA PRO A 68 -8.26 -0.88 -2.85
C PRO A 68 -6.93 -0.82 -3.59
N GLU A 69 -6.95 -0.40 -4.86
CA GLU A 69 -5.76 -0.27 -5.71
C GLU A 69 -4.79 0.82 -5.21
N SER A 70 -5.30 1.79 -4.46
CA SER A 70 -4.49 2.87 -3.87
C SER A 70 -4.04 2.60 -2.43
N ALA A 71 -4.52 1.52 -1.82
CA ALA A 71 -4.27 1.21 -0.42
C ALA A 71 -3.04 0.30 -0.19
N GLY A 72 -2.37 -0.13 -1.26
CA GLY A 72 -1.28 -1.12 -1.21
C GLY A 72 -0.21 -0.78 -0.18
N VAL A 73 0.30 0.45 -0.18
CA VAL A 73 1.35 0.88 0.76
C VAL A 73 0.91 0.78 2.22
N TYR A 74 -0.34 1.10 2.52
CA TYR A 74 -0.87 1.00 3.88
C TYR A 74 -1.06 -0.46 4.29
N VAL A 75 -1.60 -1.29 3.38
CA VAL A 75 -1.73 -2.76 3.61
C VAL A 75 -0.36 -3.37 3.89
N GLY A 76 0.64 -3.07 3.06
CA GLY A 76 2.00 -3.56 3.24
C GLY A 76 2.64 -3.10 4.55
N PHE A 77 2.46 -1.82 4.90
CA PHE A 77 2.98 -1.28 6.16
C PHE A 77 2.34 -1.94 7.39
N ILE A 78 1.02 -2.07 7.42
CA ILE A 78 0.30 -2.75 8.50
C ILE A 78 0.78 -4.20 8.61
N ALA A 79 0.91 -4.89 7.46
CA ALA A 79 1.40 -6.26 7.39
C ALA A 79 2.81 -6.40 7.99
N GLY A 80 3.73 -5.52 7.59
CA GLY A 80 5.10 -5.49 8.11
C GLY A 80 5.15 -5.24 9.61
N VAL A 81 4.35 -4.28 10.12
CA VAL A 81 4.28 -4.02 11.58
C VAL A 81 3.74 -5.23 12.34
N LEU A 82 2.69 -5.89 11.83
CA LEU A 82 2.14 -7.10 12.47
C LEU A 82 3.16 -8.24 12.45
N GLY A 83 3.83 -8.49 11.31
CA GLY A 83 4.82 -9.53 11.14
C GLY A 83 6.05 -9.35 12.04
N ALA A 84 6.53 -8.11 12.16
CA ALA A 84 7.68 -7.77 13.01
C ALA A 84 7.35 -7.75 14.52
N ASN A 85 6.06 -7.74 14.91
CA ASN A 85 5.64 -7.67 16.31
C ASN A 85 4.65 -8.79 16.69
N PRO A 86 5.01 -10.07 16.51
CA PRO A 86 4.07 -11.19 16.63
C PRO A 86 3.42 -11.33 18.02
N THR A 87 4.14 -10.95 19.07
CA THR A 87 3.63 -10.97 20.47
C THR A 87 2.56 -9.90 20.73
N LYS A 88 2.55 -8.82 19.94
CA LYS A 88 1.59 -7.71 20.03
C LYS A 88 0.52 -7.76 18.95
N ALA A 89 0.68 -8.59 17.92
CA ALA A 89 -0.17 -8.57 16.74
C ALA A 89 -1.66 -8.80 17.07
N GLU A 90 -1.98 -9.74 17.93
CA GLU A 90 -3.37 -10.00 18.35
C GLU A 90 -3.98 -8.78 19.08
N ASP A 91 -3.25 -8.13 19.98
CA ASP A 91 -3.71 -6.91 20.67
C ASP A 91 -3.90 -5.75 19.67
N LEU A 92 -2.96 -5.57 18.74
CA LEU A 92 -3.07 -4.55 17.69
C LEU A 92 -4.29 -4.77 16.81
N ILE A 93 -4.50 -5.99 16.30
CA ILE A 93 -5.69 -6.34 15.50
C ILE A 93 -6.97 -6.10 16.30
N GLY A 94 -7.01 -6.54 17.55
CA GLY A 94 -8.15 -6.35 18.44
C GLY A 94 -8.52 -4.88 18.70
N LYS A 95 -7.54 -3.98 18.66
CA LYS A 95 -7.74 -2.52 18.77
C LYS A 95 -8.13 -1.88 17.44
N ILE A 96 -7.66 -2.41 16.30
CA ILE A 96 -7.94 -1.87 14.96
C ILE A 96 -9.35 -2.22 14.52
N VAL A 97 -9.75 -3.49 14.62
CA VAL A 97 -11.03 -3.98 14.07
C VAL A 97 -12.24 -3.15 14.51
N PRO A 98 -12.44 -2.84 15.80
CA PRO A 98 -13.58 -2.01 16.24
C PRO A 98 -13.40 -0.52 15.95
N ALA A 99 -12.20 -0.06 15.62
CA ALA A 99 -11.88 1.36 15.43
C ALA A 99 -12.07 1.86 13.99
N ILE A 100 -12.37 0.96 13.04
CA ILE A 100 -12.56 1.28 11.62
C ILE A 100 -13.93 0.82 11.13
N THR A 101 -14.36 1.37 9.98
CA THR A 101 -15.66 1.00 9.42
C THR A 101 -15.67 -0.47 8.94
N PRO A 102 -16.82 -1.17 8.98
CA PRO A 102 -16.92 -2.54 8.45
C PRO A 102 -16.50 -2.65 6.97
N VAL A 103 -16.67 -1.57 6.20
CA VAL A 103 -16.23 -1.51 4.79
C VAL A 103 -14.71 -1.57 4.69
N ASP A 104 -13.99 -0.98 5.61
CA ASP A 104 -12.52 -0.89 5.58
C ASP A 104 -11.82 -2.10 6.23
N GLN A 105 -12.57 -2.97 6.94
CA GLN A 105 -11.98 -4.14 7.61
C GLN A 105 -11.25 -5.11 6.67
N TRP A 106 -11.48 -5.03 5.34
CA TRP A 106 -10.74 -5.81 4.37
C TRP A 106 -9.22 -5.57 4.44
N VAL A 107 -8.81 -4.35 4.80
CA VAL A 107 -7.40 -3.98 4.97
C VAL A 107 -6.76 -4.83 6.08
N VAL A 108 -7.46 -5.00 7.21
CA VAL A 108 -6.95 -5.80 8.34
C VAL A 108 -6.84 -7.28 7.95
N VAL A 109 -7.84 -7.82 7.25
CA VAL A 109 -7.80 -9.21 6.76
C VAL A 109 -6.61 -9.41 5.85
N ARG A 110 -6.44 -8.55 4.84
CA ARG A 110 -5.33 -8.66 3.87
C ARG A 110 -3.97 -8.45 4.55
N ALA A 111 -3.81 -7.41 5.35
CA ALA A 111 -2.56 -7.14 6.05
C ALA A 111 -2.16 -8.27 7.01
N THR A 112 -3.13 -8.89 7.68
CA THR A 112 -2.86 -10.05 8.53
C THR A 112 -2.36 -11.25 7.73
N ALA A 113 -3.00 -11.55 6.58
CA ALA A 113 -2.55 -12.61 5.68
C ALA A 113 -1.18 -12.32 5.06
N TYR A 114 -0.87 -11.05 4.83
CA TYR A 114 0.40 -10.59 4.23
C TYR A 114 1.53 -10.39 5.24
N SER A 115 1.28 -10.61 6.54
CA SER A 115 2.28 -10.38 7.59
C SER A 115 3.53 -11.26 7.51
N GLY A 116 3.50 -12.34 6.72
CA GLY A 116 4.59 -13.31 6.61
C GLY A 116 4.81 -14.15 7.89
N HIS A 117 4.05 -13.92 8.96
CA HIS A 117 4.22 -14.64 10.22
C HIS A 117 3.38 -15.92 10.23
N HIS A 118 3.98 -17.05 10.63
CA HIS A 118 3.31 -18.36 10.64
C HIS A 118 1.99 -18.42 11.42
N SER A 119 1.75 -17.48 12.34
CA SER A 119 0.50 -17.42 13.12
C SER A 119 -0.63 -16.61 12.46
N TRP A 120 -0.45 -16.09 11.25
CA TRP A 120 -1.44 -15.25 10.60
C TRP A 120 -2.83 -15.89 10.48
N GLN A 121 -2.88 -17.21 10.19
CA GLN A 121 -4.14 -17.96 10.11
C GLN A 121 -4.85 -18.02 11.46
N ARG A 122 -4.11 -18.20 12.56
CA ARG A 122 -4.67 -18.19 13.92
C ARG A 122 -5.28 -16.84 14.23
N TRP A 123 -4.57 -15.75 13.87
CA TRP A 123 -5.08 -14.40 14.07
C TRP A 123 -6.37 -14.16 13.27
N LEU A 124 -6.43 -14.54 11.99
CA LEU A 124 -7.65 -14.40 11.20
C LEU A 124 -8.81 -15.20 11.77
N ARG A 125 -8.60 -16.47 12.20
CA ARG A 125 -9.65 -17.27 12.83
C ARG A 125 -10.19 -16.61 14.10
N ARG A 126 -9.31 -16.04 14.93
CA ARG A 126 -9.68 -15.38 16.19
C ARG A 126 -10.60 -14.17 15.97
N PHE A 127 -10.32 -13.35 14.95
CA PHE A 127 -11.08 -12.13 14.70
C PHE A 127 -12.18 -12.27 13.66
N ARG A 128 -12.36 -13.44 13.07
CA ARG A 128 -13.35 -13.73 12.01
C ARG A 128 -14.77 -13.27 12.38
N GLU A 129 -15.23 -13.59 13.58
CA GLU A 129 -16.59 -13.27 14.05
C GLU A 129 -16.77 -11.77 14.33
N GLN A 130 -15.69 -11.03 14.57
CA GLN A 130 -15.73 -9.58 14.75
C GLN A 130 -15.79 -8.80 13.41
N MET A 131 -15.61 -9.51 12.29
CA MET A 131 -15.65 -8.96 10.94
C MET A 131 -16.71 -9.68 10.07
N PRO A 132 -18.01 -9.60 10.42
CA PRO A 132 -19.04 -10.39 9.77
C PRO A 132 -19.16 -10.14 8.26
N THR A 133 -18.92 -8.90 7.81
CA THR A 133 -18.94 -8.55 6.38
C THR A 133 -17.72 -9.05 5.62
N ARG A 134 -16.69 -9.57 6.30
CA ARG A 134 -15.43 -10.03 5.73
C ARG A 134 -15.15 -11.51 5.92
N GLN A 135 -16.07 -12.27 6.51
CA GLN A 135 -15.90 -13.71 6.75
C GLN A 135 -15.56 -14.46 5.47
N ALA A 136 -16.25 -14.17 4.35
CA ALA A 136 -15.96 -14.80 3.07
C ALA A 136 -14.53 -14.54 2.57
N MET A 137 -13.97 -13.35 2.84
CA MET A 137 -12.59 -13.02 2.50
C MET A 137 -11.61 -13.75 3.42
N VAL A 138 -11.89 -13.79 4.72
CA VAL A 138 -11.10 -14.56 5.69
C VAL A 138 -11.05 -16.04 5.29
N ASP A 139 -12.19 -16.64 4.96
CA ASP A 139 -12.27 -18.04 4.56
C ASP A 139 -11.47 -18.32 3.29
N LYS A 140 -11.48 -17.40 2.31
CA LYS A 140 -10.67 -17.53 1.09
C LYS A 140 -9.16 -17.50 1.34
N TYR A 141 -8.69 -16.77 2.34
CA TYR A 141 -7.29 -16.82 2.75
C TYR A 141 -6.98 -18.13 3.50
N LEU A 142 -7.86 -18.54 4.41
CA LEU A 142 -7.65 -19.74 5.24
C LEU A 142 -7.66 -21.05 4.45
N ASP A 143 -8.40 -21.10 3.34
CA ASP A 143 -8.48 -22.26 2.44
C ASP A 143 -7.56 -22.18 1.21
N GLY A 144 -6.69 -21.15 1.14
CA GLY A 144 -5.70 -20.98 0.10
C GLY A 144 -6.24 -20.49 -1.26
N ARG A 145 -7.51 -20.07 -1.34
CA ARG A 145 -8.06 -19.46 -2.58
C ARG A 145 -7.56 -18.05 -2.83
N LEU A 146 -7.09 -17.35 -1.80
CA LEU A 146 -6.35 -16.09 -1.91
C LEU A 146 -4.91 -16.33 -1.45
N GLN A 147 -3.96 -15.80 -2.20
CA GLN A 147 -2.54 -15.94 -1.93
C GLN A 147 -2.08 -14.92 -0.88
N THR A 148 -1.16 -15.33 -0.03
CA THR A 148 -0.41 -14.42 0.85
C THR A 148 0.60 -13.62 0.05
N LEU A 149 1.17 -12.56 0.62
CA LEU A 149 2.14 -11.72 -0.07
C LEU A 149 3.31 -12.52 -0.65
N ASP A 150 3.84 -13.49 0.11
CA ASP A 150 4.99 -14.29 -0.28
C ASP A 150 4.66 -15.34 -1.37
N GLU A 151 3.39 -15.73 -1.47
CA GLU A 151 2.92 -16.70 -2.47
C GLU A 151 2.58 -16.04 -3.82
N ILE A 152 2.44 -14.71 -3.89
CA ILE A 152 2.15 -14.01 -5.14
C ILE A 152 3.37 -14.07 -6.06
N PRO A 153 3.31 -14.76 -7.20
CA PRO A 153 4.40 -14.78 -8.15
C PRO A 153 4.53 -13.42 -8.83
N LEU A 154 5.74 -12.88 -8.91
CA LEU A 154 6.01 -11.62 -9.61
C LEU A 154 6.08 -11.82 -11.13
N GLU A 155 6.42 -13.00 -11.58
CA GLU A 155 6.39 -13.37 -12.99
C GLU A 155 5.66 -14.71 -13.13
N ARG A 156 4.54 -14.73 -13.86
CA ARG A 156 3.95 -15.98 -14.30
C ARG A 156 4.84 -16.54 -15.39
N THR A 157 5.50 -17.63 -15.08
CA THR A 157 6.02 -18.52 -16.12
C THR A 157 4.79 -19.00 -16.92
N GLU A 158 4.65 -18.56 -18.18
CA GLU A 158 3.62 -19.13 -19.05
C GLU A 158 3.78 -20.66 -19.00
N PRO A 159 2.70 -21.42 -18.72
CA PRO A 159 2.80 -22.86 -18.69
C PRO A 159 3.35 -23.33 -20.03
N GLY A 160 4.47 -24.04 -19.99
CA GLY A 160 5.12 -24.57 -21.18
C GLY A 160 4.12 -25.40 -21.99
N PHE A 161 4.41 -25.58 -23.29
CA PHE A 161 3.56 -26.43 -24.16
C PHE A 161 3.23 -27.78 -23.50
N TRP A 162 4.18 -28.38 -22.79
CA TRP A 162 4.00 -29.64 -22.09
C TRP A 162 3.09 -29.58 -20.85
N ASP A 163 3.01 -28.43 -20.18
CA ASP A 163 2.10 -28.23 -19.05
C ASP A 163 0.67 -28.03 -19.56
N LYS A 164 0.49 -27.40 -20.73
CA LYS A 164 -0.82 -27.33 -21.43
C LYS A 164 -1.30 -28.70 -21.89
N VAL A 165 -0.41 -29.57 -22.34
CA VAL A 165 -0.73 -30.95 -22.75
C VAL A 165 -1.10 -31.80 -21.52
N LYS A 166 -0.37 -31.71 -20.40
CA LYS A 166 -0.69 -32.42 -19.17
C LYS A 166 -1.99 -31.94 -18.51
N GLY A 167 -2.30 -30.63 -18.56
CA GLY A 167 -3.52 -30.06 -18.00
C GLY A 167 -4.80 -30.53 -18.69
N ASN A 168 -4.72 -31.00 -19.96
CA ASN A 168 -5.87 -31.57 -20.68
C ASN A 168 -6.14 -33.05 -20.33
N PHE A 169 -5.22 -33.74 -19.64
CA PHE A 169 -5.38 -35.16 -19.30
C PHE A 169 -5.69 -35.41 -17.80
N MET A 170 -5.62 -34.41 -16.94
CA MET A 170 -5.96 -34.54 -15.53
C MET A 170 -7.22 -33.74 -15.20
N THR A 171 -8.25 -34.46 -14.90
CA THR A 171 -9.60 -34.09 -14.51
C THR A 171 -9.70 -32.79 -13.69
N ALA A 172 -10.62 -31.95 -14.13
CA ALA A 172 -11.21 -30.81 -13.46
C ALA A 172 -11.47 -31.07 -11.96
N SER A 173 -10.62 -30.56 -11.09
CA SER A 173 -10.97 -30.30 -9.70
C SER A 173 -9.97 -29.38 -8.97
N ALA A 174 -9.39 -28.41 -9.67
CA ALA A 174 -8.83 -27.25 -9.00
C ALA A 174 -9.53 -26.03 -9.61
N ALA A 175 -10.50 -25.48 -8.90
CA ALA A 175 -11.07 -24.19 -9.23
C ALA A 175 -9.89 -23.24 -9.38
N LYS A 176 -9.65 -22.73 -10.62
CA LYS A 176 -8.69 -21.66 -10.87
C LYS A 176 -8.99 -20.58 -9.86
N PRO A 177 -7.99 -20.11 -9.08
CA PRO A 177 -8.22 -18.96 -8.25
C PRO A 177 -8.72 -17.84 -9.17
N ILE A 178 -9.92 -17.34 -8.90
CA ILE A 178 -10.37 -16.06 -9.42
C ILE A 178 -9.54 -15.04 -8.62
N GLY A 179 -8.24 -15.05 -8.89
CA GLY A 179 -7.29 -14.11 -8.31
C GLY A 179 -7.25 -12.91 -9.22
N LEU A 180 -7.51 -11.74 -8.66
CA LEU A 180 -6.95 -10.52 -9.17
C LEU A 180 -5.49 -10.82 -9.54
N THR A 181 -5.11 -10.58 -10.78
CA THR A 181 -3.73 -10.79 -11.25
C THR A 181 -2.86 -9.68 -10.66
N PHE A 182 -2.51 -9.80 -9.37
CA PHE A 182 -1.65 -8.85 -8.66
C PHE A 182 -0.23 -8.77 -9.23
N ASP A 183 0.17 -9.76 -10.02
CA ASP A 183 1.48 -9.87 -10.65
C ASP A 183 1.85 -8.70 -11.58
N ARG A 184 0.86 -7.90 -12.02
CA ARG A 184 1.06 -6.74 -12.90
C ARG A 184 0.46 -5.46 -12.33
N SER A 185 0.08 -5.43 -11.06
CA SER A 185 -0.60 -4.29 -10.49
C SER A 185 0.37 -3.37 -9.74
N PRO A 186 0.21 -2.06 -9.88
CA PRO A 186 0.90 -1.07 -9.04
C PRO A 186 0.69 -1.31 -7.54
N GLU A 187 -0.48 -1.84 -7.15
CA GLU A 187 -0.82 -2.16 -5.77
C GLU A 187 0.18 -3.14 -5.12
N LEU A 188 0.66 -4.14 -5.88
CA LEU A 188 1.65 -5.09 -5.36
C LEU A 188 2.97 -4.38 -5.07
N LEU A 189 3.45 -3.55 -5.99
CA LEU A 189 4.66 -2.76 -5.79
C LEU A 189 4.55 -1.86 -4.55
N ASP A 190 3.42 -1.19 -4.39
CA ASP A 190 3.15 -0.34 -3.24
C ASP A 190 3.07 -1.14 -1.93
N THR A 191 2.50 -2.35 -1.98
CA THR A 191 2.46 -3.27 -0.83
C THR A 191 3.88 -3.70 -0.41
N LEU A 192 4.75 -4.00 -1.37
CA LEU A 192 6.15 -4.33 -1.09
C LEU A 192 6.89 -3.15 -0.44
N TRP A 193 6.67 -1.93 -0.94
CA TRP A 193 7.24 -0.72 -0.33
C TRP A 193 6.71 -0.47 1.07
N GLY A 194 5.40 -0.58 1.27
CA GLY A 194 4.80 -0.43 2.60
C GLY A 194 5.41 -1.41 3.62
N TYR A 195 5.58 -2.66 3.22
CA TYR A 195 6.22 -3.68 4.05
C TYR A 195 7.68 -3.33 4.34
N TYR A 196 8.43 -2.85 3.34
CA TYR A 196 9.81 -2.37 3.52
C TYR A 196 9.89 -1.21 4.53
N PHE A 197 9.04 -0.20 4.43
CA PHE A 197 9.04 0.92 5.39
C PHE A 197 8.76 0.49 6.83
N ALA A 198 8.02 -0.59 7.04
CA ALA A 198 7.77 -1.14 8.37
C ALA A 198 8.92 -1.97 8.92
N THR A 199 9.70 -2.63 8.06
CA THR A 199 10.61 -3.71 8.48
C THR A 199 12.05 -3.57 8.01
N HIS A 200 12.32 -2.74 7.01
CA HIS A 200 13.59 -2.70 6.24
C HIS A 200 14.01 -4.06 5.70
N SER A 201 13.04 -4.92 5.35
CA SER A 201 13.30 -6.25 4.82
C SER A 201 13.95 -6.23 3.44
N GLU A 202 15.18 -6.72 3.34
CA GLU A 202 15.90 -6.93 2.08
C GLU A 202 15.11 -7.81 1.09
N GLN A 203 14.34 -8.78 1.60
CA GLN A 203 13.52 -9.66 0.78
C GLN A 203 12.52 -8.88 -0.10
N GLN A 204 11.90 -7.84 0.44
CA GLN A 204 10.94 -7.04 -0.34
C GLN A 204 11.66 -6.22 -1.42
N ILE A 205 12.86 -5.72 -1.13
CA ILE A 205 13.68 -5.00 -2.12
C ILE A 205 14.10 -5.95 -3.25
N LYS A 206 14.52 -7.16 -2.94
CA LYS A 206 14.84 -8.18 -3.96
C LYS A 206 13.64 -8.47 -4.85
N ARG A 207 12.44 -8.55 -4.29
CA ARG A 207 11.21 -8.71 -5.08
C ARG A 207 10.95 -7.51 -5.99
N ILE A 208 11.16 -6.29 -5.51
CA ILE A 208 11.03 -5.08 -6.33
C ILE A 208 12.07 -5.08 -7.47
N ILE A 209 13.31 -5.48 -7.19
CA ILE A 209 14.39 -5.60 -8.19
C ILE A 209 14.01 -6.56 -9.33
N THR A 210 13.30 -7.65 -9.05
CA THR A 210 12.87 -8.58 -10.11
C THR A 210 11.87 -7.96 -11.11
N LEU A 211 11.24 -6.83 -10.78
CA LEU A 211 10.34 -6.10 -11.68
C LEU A 211 11.09 -5.18 -12.67
N LEU A 212 12.37 -4.87 -12.41
CA LEU A 212 13.14 -3.92 -13.23
C LEU A 212 13.24 -4.27 -14.72
N PRO A 213 13.35 -5.54 -15.15
CA PRO A 213 13.35 -5.88 -16.57
C PRO A 213 12.11 -5.41 -17.32
N TRP A 214 10.99 -5.24 -16.63
CA TRP A 214 9.74 -4.75 -17.23
C TRP A 214 9.82 -3.26 -17.62
N ALA A 215 10.79 -2.50 -17.13
CA ALA A 215 11.02 -1.11 -17.55
C ALA A 215 11.41 -1.00 -19.05
N ASN A 216 11.81 -2.11 -19.67
CA ASN A 216 12.12 -2.22 -21.09
C ASN A 216 11.08 -3.04 -21.88
N GLU A 217 9.89 -3.29 -21.30
CA GLU A 217 8.83 -4.06 -21.92
C GLU A 217 8.28 -3.31 -23.16
N ARG A 218 7.91 -4.06 -24.20
CA ARG A 218 7.42 -3.49 -25.47
C ARG A 218 6.04 -4.00 -25.88
N ASP A 219 5.55 -5.01 -25.20
CA ASP A 219 4.32 -5.70 -25.56
C ASP A 219 3.18 -5.49 -24.54
N SER A 220 3.51 -5.04 -23.32
CA SER A 220 2.55 -4.84 -22.23
C SER A 220 2.73 -3.48 -21.57
N VAL A 221 1.70 -2.62 -21.65
CA VAL A 221 1.67 -1.31 -20.96
C VAL A 221 1.74 -1.50 -19.45
N ASP A 222 1.05 -2.51 -18.90
CA ASP A 222 1.02 -2.75 -17.45
C ASP A 222 2.41 -3.12 -16.95
N LYS A 223 3.10 -4.05 -17.59
CA LYS A 223 4.48 -4.41 -17.25
C LYS A 223 5.42 -3.22 -17.39
N LEU A 224 5.36 -2.50 -18.52
CA LEU A 224 6.18 -1.30 -18.71
C LEU A 224 5.96 -0.28 -17.62
N THR A 225 4.71 -0.06 -17.22
CA THR A 225 4.33 0.86 -16.16
C THR A 225 4.89 0.42 -14.81
N VAL A 226 4.63 -0.82 -14.38
CA VAL A 226 5.12 -1.35 -13.10
C VAL A 226 6.64 -1.39 -13.06
N GLY A 227 7.31 -1.80 -14.14
CA GLY A 227 8.78 -1.81 -14.23
C GLY A 227 9.41 -0.41 -14.10
N ASN A 228 8.81 0.60 -14.77
CA ASN A 228 9.27 1.98 -14.64
C ASN A 228 8.95 2.58 -13.26
N MET A 229 7.82 2.22 -12.64
CA MET A 229 7.53 2.59 -11.25
C MET A 229 8.55 1.98 -10.29
N ALA A 230 8.88 0.69 -10.44
CA ALA A 230 9.91 0.02 -9.64
C ALA A 230 11.27 0.72 -9.78
N LYS A 231 11.69 1.00 -11.03
CA LYS A 231 12.93 1.71 -11.31
C LYS A 231 12.98 3.09 -10.67
N TYR A 232 11.93 3.89 -10.86
CA TYR A 232 11.83 5.24 -10.30
C TYR A 232 11.79 5.23 -8.77
N THR A 233 10.97 4.38 -8.16
CA THR A 233 10.80 4.34 -6.69
C THR A 233 12.05 3.81 -6.00
N LEU A 234 12.77 2.84 -6.59
CA LEU A 234 14.07 2.40 -6.09
C LEU A 234 15.09 3.55 -6.12
N ALA A 235 15.22 4.27 -7.23
CA ALA A 235 16.16 5.39 -7.32
C ALA A 235 15.81 6.51 -6.34
N SER A 236 14.53 6.90 -6.25
CA SER A 236 14.07 7.97 -5.37
C SER A 236 14.23 7.65 -3.88
N ASN A 237 13.98 6.42 -3.47
CA ASN A 237 14.15 6.00 -2.09
C ASN A 237 15.63 5.78 -1.76
N ALA A 238 16.40 5.15 -2.65
CA ALA A 238 17.84 4.95 -2.46
C ALA A 238 18.63 6.27 -2.38
N ALA A 239 18.19 7.33 -3.07
CA ALA A 239 18.78 8.66 -2.95
C ALA A 239 18.66 9.29 -1.55
N ARG A 240 17.77 8.78 -0.70
CA ARG A 240 17.45 9.30 0.64
C ARG A 240 17.74 8.31 1.77
N ASP A 241 17.90 7.06 1.43
CA ASP A 241 18.15 5.94 2.33
C ASP A 241 19.47 5.26 1.97
N ALA A 242 20.50 5.55 2.77
CA ALA A 242 21.85 5.02 2.53
C ALA A 242 21.93 3.49 2.70
N GLU A 243 21.09 2.90 3.56
CA GLU A 243 21.01 1.44 3.73
C GLU A 243 20.41 0.80 2.50
N LEU A 244 19.32 1.36 1.97
CA LEU A 244 18.71 0.90 0.73
C LEU A 244 19.69 1.01 -0.44
N LEU A 245 20.42 2.14 -0.56
CA LEU A 245 21.42 2.30 -1.60
C LEU A 245 22.53 1.24 -1.49
N ALA A 246 22.97 0.93 -0.26
CA ALA A 246 23.96 -0.11 -0.02
C ALA A 246 23.43 -1.51 -0.40
N MET A 247 22.18 -1.84 -0.07
CA MET A 247 21.52 -3.09 -0.50
C MET A 247 21.49 -3.20 -2.03
N VAL A 248 20.99 -2.16 -2.70
CA VAL A 248 20.88 -2.13 -4.17
C VAL A 248 22.26 -2.31 -4.84
N LYS A 249 23.31 -1.66 -4.32
CA LYS A 249 24.69 -1.83 -4.81
C LYS A 249 25.24 -3.24 -4.57
N GLY A 250 24.90 -3.84 -3.44
CA GLY A 250 25.29 -5.22 -3.11
C GLY A 250 24.73 -6.24 -4.10
N ASP A 251 23.49 -6.05 -4.53
CA ASP A 251 22.79 -6.98 -5.40
C ASP A 251 23.26 -6.94 -6.87
N VAL A 252 23.85 -5.84 -7.36
CA VAL A 252 24.26 -5.70 -8.77
C VAL A 252 25.09 -6.87 -9.28
N LYS A 253 26.02 -7.36 -8.45
CA LYS A 253 26.97 -8.42 -8.86
C LYS A 253 26.34 -9.81 -8.89
N SER A 254 25.29 -10.01 -8.13
CA SER A 254 24.59 -11.30 -8.02
C SER A 254 23.44 -11.44 -9.03
N GLU A 255 22.99 -10.31 -9.62
CA GLU A 255 21.85 -10.30 -10.51
C GLU A 255 22.22 -10.61 -11.98
N PRO A 256 21.33 -11.27 -12.75
CA PRO A 256 21.48 -11.46 -14.18
C PRO A 256 21.70 -10.14 -14.92
N LYS A 257 22.47 -10.16 -16.04
CA LYS A 257 22.82 -8.97 -16.82
C LYS A 257 21.61 -8.08 -17.17
N LYS A 258 20.46 -8.66 -17.43
CA LYS A 258 19.23 -7.93 -17.75
C LYS A 258 18.71 -7.09 -16.58
N ILE A 259 18.91 -7.55 -15.36
CA ILE A 259 18.54 -6.84 -14.12
C ILE A 259 19.65 -5.87 -13.74
N SER A 260 20.90 -6.33 -13.70
CA SER A 260 22.05 -5.51 -13.27
C SER A 260 22.26 -4.27 -14.15
N SER A 261 21.92 -4.33 -15.43
CA SER A 261 21.96 -3.17 -16.33
C SER A 261 21.00 -2.06 -15.88
N VAL A 262 19.75 -2.40 -15.58
CA VAL A 262 18.74 -1.43 -15.10
C VAL A 262 19.04 -0.99 -13.66
N LEU A 263 19.60 -1.89 -12.85
CA LEU A 263 19.98 -1.59 -11.47
C LEU A 263 21.11 -0.57 -11.40
N ASN A 264 22.09 -0.62 -12.32
CA ASN A 264 23.11 0.42 -12.45
C ASN A 264 22.51 1.79 -12.78
N GLU A 265 21.51 1.85 -13.68
CA GLU A 265 20.80 3.10 -13.96
C GLU A 265 20.06 3.65 -12.73
N VAL A 266 19.53 2.76 -11.89
CA VAL A 266 18.91 3.14 -10.60
C VAL A 266 19.96 3.74 -9.65
N ILE A 267 21.14 3.11 -9.53
CA ILE A 267 22.23 3.57 -8.66
C ILE A 267 22.75 4.92 -9.15
N ASP A 268 23.05 5.04 -10.45
CA ASP A 268 23.53 6.29 -11.04
C ASP A 268 22.54 7.44 -10.79
N ALA A 269 21.25 7.19 -10.96
CA ALA A 269 20.21 8.18 -10.70
C ALA A 269 20.07 8.52 -9.21
N ALA A 270 20.22 7.55 -8.32
CA ALA A 270 20.18 7.78 -6.87
C ALA A 270 21.36 8.61 -6.40
N GLU A 271 22.57 8.37 -6.90
CA GLU A 271 23.78 9.08 -6.54
C GLU A 271 23.86 10.49 -7.13
N SER A 272 23.34 10.68 -8.35
CA SER A 272 23.34 11.99 -9.04
C SER A 272 22.13 12.86 -8.67
N VAL A 273 21.19 12.35 -7.88
CA VAL A 273 19.89 13.00 -7.58
C VAL A 273 19.07 13.30 -8.85
N GLU A 274 19.37 12.64 -9.98
CA GLU A 274 18.69 12.85 -11.27
C GLU A 274 17.42 12.00 -11.44
N THR A 275 16.70 11.72 -10.35
CA THR A 275 15.48 10.91 -10.37
C THR A 275 14.38 11.51 -11.26
N THR A 276 14.39 12.83 -11.46
CA THR A 276 13.48 13.54 -12.38
C THR A 276 13.61 13.08 -13.83
N ARG A 277 14.84 12.74 -14.27
CA ARG A 277 15.09 12.23 -15.63
C ARG A 277 14.45 10.88 -15.82
N LEU A 278 14.67 9.94 -14.89
CA LEU A 278 14.06 8.61 -14.96
C LEU A 278 12.54 8.68 -15.10
N ARG A 279 11.91 9.63 -14.40
CA ARG A 279 10.46 9.82 -14.47
C ARG A 279 10.01 10.33 -15.85
N LYS A 280 10.69 11.32 -16.41
CA LYS A 280 10.38 11.83 -17.77
C LYS A 280 10.52 10.74 -18.82
N ASP A 281 11.59 9.95 -18.74
CA ASP A 281 11.85 8.87 -19.68
C ASP A 281 10.77 7.76 -19.56
N ALA A 282 10.34 7.44 -18.33
CA ALA A 282 9.26 6.50 -18.08
C ALA A 282 7.92 6.96 -18.68
N LEU A 283 7.54 8.22 -18.48
CA LEU A 283 6.31 8.78 -19.07
C LEU A 283 6.36 8.74 -20.58
N ALA A 284 7.47 9.17 -21.19
CA ALA A 284 7.61 9.17 -22.64
C ALA A 284 7.50 7.75 -23.22
N ALA A 285 8.11 6.75 -22.57
CA ALA A 285 8.05 5.37 -23.01
C ALA A 285 6.62 4.79 -22.94
N ILE A 286 5.88 5.09 -21.87
CA ILE A 286 4.49 4.66 -21.69
C ILE A 286 3.59 5.30 -22.73
N GLU A 287 3.71 6.62 -22.97
CA GLU A 287 2.93 7.33 -23.98
C GLU A 287 3.24 6.84 -25.40
N GLU A 288 4.52 6.58 -25.69
CA GLU A 288 4.92 6.03 -26.98
C GLU A 288 4.32 4.65 -27.22
N LEU A 289 4.37 3.75 -26.20
CA LEU A 289 3.77 2.43 -26.30
C LEU A 289 2.25 2.50 -26.46
N LYS A 290 1.57 3.39 -25.73
CA LYS A 290 0.13 3.64 -25.90
C LYS A 290 -0.21 4.10 -27.32
N ARG A 291 0.61 4.96 -27.90
CA ARG A 291 0.40 5.50 -29.25
C ARG A 291 0.68 4.48 -30.36
N LYS A 292 1.74 3.68 -30.22
CA LYS A 292 2.17 2.71 -31.24
C LYS A 292 1.46 1.36 -31.18
N GLY A 293 0.93 1.03 -29.98
CA GLY A 293 0.41 -0.30 -29.71
C GLY A 293 1.52 -1.31 -29.35
N PRO A 294 1.14 -2.53 -28.93
CA PRO A 294 2.08 -3.57 -28.57
C PRO A 294 2.91 -4.03 -29.78
N GLY A 295 4.20 -4.31 -29.57
CA GLY A 295 5.14 -4.76 -30.60
C GLY A 295 4.83 -6.17 -31.13
N SER A 296 4.03 -6.97 -30.42
CA SER A 296 3.59 -8.29 -30.84
C SER A 296 2.05 -8.43 -30.84
N LYS A 297 1.53 -9.24 -31.79
CA LYS A 297 0.09 -9.51 -31.91
C LYS A 297 -0.49 -10.35 -30.74
N ARG A 298 0.32 -10.72 -29.76
CA ARG A 298 -0.04 -11.69 -28.71
C ARG A 298 -0.93 -11.14 -27.60
N ASP A 299 -0.96 -9.82 -27.40
CA ASP A 299 -1.62 -9.18 -26.25
C ASP A 299 -2.73 -8.19 -26.61
N VAL A 300 -3.30 -8.29 -27.81
CA VAL A 300 -4.41 -7.42 -28.24
C VAL A 300 -5.64 -7.54 -27.31
N SER A 301 -5.83 -8.69 -26.66
CA SER A 301 -6.92 -8.89 -25.69
C SER A 301 -6.72 -8.14 -24.35
N THR A 302 -5.47 -7.84 -23.98
CA THR A 302 -5.12 -7.15 -22.73
C THR A 302 -5.15 -5.62 -22.89
N TRP A 303 -5.06 -5.10 -24.13
CA TRP A 303 -5.19 -3.67 -24.44
C TRP A 303 -6.55 -3.07 -24.03
N GLY A 304 -7.60 -3.88 -23.99
CA GLY A 304 -8.94 -3.42 -23.63
C GLY A 304 -9.13 -3.05 -22.14
N MET A 305 -8.17 -3.38 -21.26
CA MET A 305 -8.22 -3.08 -19.81
C MET A 305 -7.36 -1.87 -19.41
N ILE A 306 -7.32 -0.84 -20.27
CA ILE A 306 -6.48 0.37 -20.08
C ILE A 306 -6.88 1.21 -18.85
N GLY A 307 -8.00 0.91 -18.19
CA GLY A 307 -8.45 1.67 -17.01
C GLY A 307 -7.45 1.69 -15.84
N GLN A 308 -6.67 0.63 -15.65
CA GLN A 308 -5.67 0.54 -14.56
C GLN A 308 -4.38 1.31 -14.87
N GLY A 309 -4.01 1.46 -16.14
CA GLY A 309 -2.85 2.29 -16.54
C GLY A 309 -3.01 3.77 -16.24
N ALA A 310 -4.23 4.28 -16.09
CA ALA A 310 -4.49 5.68 -15.73
C ALA A 310 -4.07 6.00 -14.29
N LEU A 311 -4.23 5.06 -13.35
CA LEU A 311 -3.80 5.23 -11.95
C LEU A 311 -2.28 5.28 -11.83
N ALA A 312 -1.57 4.43 -12.57
CA ALA A 312 -0.11 4.40 -12.59
C ALA A 312 0.49 5.67 -13.21
N LEU A 313 -0.14 6.25 -14.23
CA LEU A 313 0.24 7.55 -14.79
C LEU A 313 0.03 8.67 -13.78
N GLY A 314 -1.03 8.60 -12.95
CA GLY A 314 -1.26 9.51 -11.84
C GLY A 314 -0.10 9.52 -10.84
N CYS A 315 0.47 8.37 -10.53
CA CYS A 315 1.64 8.24 -9.66
C CYS A 315 2.89 8.94 -10.22
N ILE A 316 3.20 8.70 -11.49
CA ILE A 316 4.35 9.33 -12.15
C ILE A 316 4.11 10.84 -12.32
N ALA A 317 2.87 11.28 -12.54
CA ALA A 317 2.50 12.69 -12.68
C ALA A 317 2.43 13.43 -11.33
N ALA A 318 1.92 12.81 -10.26
CA ALA A 318 1.82 13.43 -8.92
C ALA A 318 3.20 13.77 -8.33
N ALA A 319 4.21 12.93 -8.60
CA ALA A 319 5.58 13.26 -8.28
C ALA A 319 6.09 14.50 -9.08
N ALA A 320 5.38 14.94 -10.15
CA ALA A 320 5.74 16.13 -10.93
C ALA A 320 5.45 17.46 -10.20
N VAL A 321 4.51 17.47 -9.27
CA VAL A 321 4.01 18.69 -8.62
C VAL A 321 4.76 19.03 -7.32
N GLY A 322 5.94 18.48 -7.08
CA GLY A 322 6.82 18.92 -6.00
C GLY A 322 6.52 18.39 -4.59
N GLN A 323 5.59 17.45 -4.42
CA GLN A 323 5.34 16.82 -3.11
C GLN A 323 6.30 15.66 -2.77
N VAL A 324 7.49 15.68 -3.36
CA VAL A 324 8.49 14.61 -3.27
C VAL A 324 9.29 14.63 -1.95
N GLU A 325 8.95 15.48 -0.99
CA GLU A 325 9.70 15.57 0.28
C GLU A 325 9.54 14.33 1.19
N ILE A 326 8.63 13.43 0.82
CA ILE A 326 8.31 12.27 1.64
C ILE A 326 8.63 11.02 0.82
N GLY A 327 9.70 10.31 1.15
CA GLY A 327 10.17 9.09 0.49
C GLY A 327 9.14 7.94 0.39
N ILE A 328 7.86 8.23 0.36
CA ILE A 328 6.76 7.28 0.23
C ILE A 328 6.34 7.22 -1.23
N PRO A 329 6.23 6.02 -1.81
CA PRO A 329 5.91 5.86 -3.23
C PRO A 329 4.52 6.42 -3.58
N CYS A 330 4.34 6.57 -4.82
CA CYS A 330 3.22 7.03 -5.65
C CYS A 330 1.80 7.10 -5.04
N VAL A 331 1.47 6.29 -4.06
CA VAL A 331 0.08 6.04 -3.64
C VAL A 331 -0.52 7.17 -2.81
N ILE A 332 0.29 7.89 -2.04
CA ILE A 332 -0.25 9.08 -1.33
C ILE A 332 -0.59 10.20 -2.32
N GLY A 333 0.12 10.26 -3.45
CA GLY A 333 -0.22 11.13 -4.58
C GLY A 333 -1.47 10.68 -5.36
N GLY A 334 -1.83 9.40 -5.36
CA GLY A 334 -2.96 8.86 -6.13
C GLY A 334 -4.33 9.41 -5.71
N ALA A 335 -4.56 9.60 -4.42
CA ALA A 335 -5.79 10.26 -3.94
C ALA A 335 -5.82 11.76 -4.29
N ALA A 336 -4.65 12.43 -4.34
CA ALA A 336 -4.53 13.82 -4.79
C ALA A 336 -4.51 13.92 -6.32
N SER A 337 -4.07 12.89 -7.06
CA SER A 337 -3.98 12.91 -8.52
C SER A 337 -5.33 12.73 -9.21
N GLY A 338 -6.33 12.12 -8.56
CA GLY A 338 -7.72 12.19 -9.04
C GLY A 338 -8.20 13.64 -9.18
N MET A 339 -7.79 14.52 -8.26
CA MET A 339 -8.07 15.97 -8.34
C MET A 339 -7.16 16.69 -9.35
N ALA A 340 -5.89 16.30 -9.47
CA ALA A 340 -4.95 16.91 -10.41
C ALA A 340 -5.25 16.56 -11.87
N LEU A 341 -5.70 15.33 -12.15
CA LEU A 341 -6.16 14.93 -13.49
C LEU A 341 -7.45 15.62 -13.89
N THR A 342 -8.36 15.88 -12.94
CA THR A 342 -9.58 16.68 -13.19
C THR A 342 -9.22 18.13 -13.49
N TYR A 343 -8.22 18.69 -12.82
CA TYR A 343 -7.73 20.05 -13.07
C TYR A 343 -7.01 20.18 -14.41
N TRP A 344 -6.23 19.17 -14.82
CA TRP A 344 -5.51 19.16 -16.10
C TRP A 344 -6.45 18.95 -17.32
N ASN A 345 -7.49 18.15 -17.18
CA ASN A 345 -8.48 17.95 -18.25
C ASN A 345 -9.46 19.13 -18.41
N ASN A 346 -9.46 20.10 -17.49
CA ASN A 346 -10.30 21.30 -17.52
C ASN A 346 -9.53 22.57 -17.92
N GLN A 347 -8.26 22.47 -18.32
CA GLN A 347 -7.47 23.51 -18.99
C GLN A 347 -7.21 23.15 -20.46
#